data_fc344d8ffe988e5d49953fab32ee8187
#
_entry.id   fc344d8ffe988e5d49953fab32ee8187
#
_cell.length_a   1.000
_cell.length_b   1.000
_cell.length_c   1.000
_cell.angle_alpha   90.00
_cell.angle_beta   90.00
_cell.angle_gamma   90.00
#
_symmetry.space_group_name_H-M   'P 1'
#
loop_
_entity.id
_entity.type
_entity.pdbx_description
1 polymer ?
#
loop_
_entity_poly.entity_id
_entity_poly.type
_entity_poly.pdbx_seq_one_letter_code
_entity_poly.pdbx_strand_id
1 'polypeptide(L)'
;LYVTENAINKITCEVKDKKGKATTYTGLGDILTAYSKGYDKTPLIIRVVGTITDTGYAGIKDGNYLNLAGFNNKDRSLENVTIEGVGNDATLYGFGITLKRTKNMEIKNLGIMLFGDDAVSLDTDNKHIWIHNTDFFYGKPGKDADQVKGDGSIDIKYRSTDITISFNHFFDNGKVMGCGGATGEDENLRITYHHNWFDHTDSRCPRLHFVTAHIYNNYYDGVSVYGIGNTSSSAAFVERNYFREVKRPMMISGQGTDKYDEKTGTY
;
A
#
# COMPACT_ATOMS: atom_id res chain seq x y z
N LEU A 1 19.53 2.69 -7.25
CA LEU A 1 19.73 1.29 -7.63
C LEU A 1 18.80 0.93 -8.78
N TYR A 2 19.33 0.33 -9.85
CA TYR A 2 18.49 -0.26 -10.91
C TYR A 2 18.33 -1.76 -10.63
N VAL A 3 17.10 -2.23 -10.59
CA VAL A 3 16.76 -3.62 -10.28
C VAL A 3 15.97 -4.24 -11.43
N THR A 4 16.47 -5.36 -11.92
CA THR A 4 15.80 -6.25 -12.88
C THR A 4 15.68 -7.62 -12.26
N GLU A 5 14.91 -8.52 -12.87
CA GLU A 5 14.79 -9.92 -12.43
C GLU A 5 16.17 -10.58 -12.20
N ASN A 6 17.10 -10.37 -13.12
CA ASN A 6 18.43 -10.96 -13.05
C ASN A 6 19.43 -10.25 -12.13
N ALA A 7 19.17 -8.98 -11.78
CA ALA A 7 20.08 -8.14 -11.02
C ALA A 7 19.70 -7.98 -9.55
N ILE A 8 18.43 -8.10 -9.20
CA ILE A 8 17.88 -7.76 -7.88
C ILE A 8 18.61 -8.45 -6.71
N ASN A 9 19.07 -9.67 -6.90
CA ASN A 9 19.82 -10.42 -5.89
C ASN A 9 21.34 -10.19 -5.94
N LYS A 10 21.85 -9.39 -6.88
CA LYS A 10 23.29 -9.20 -7.14
C LYS A 10 23.76 -7.77 -7.04
N ILE A 11 22.85 -6.79 -7.08
CA ILE A 11 23.18 -5.38 -6.92
C ILE A 11 23.91 -5.13 -5.61
N THR A 12 24.77 -4.14 -5.58
CA THR A 12 25.51 -3.76 -4.38
C THR A 12 25.21 -2.33 -3.98
N CYS A 13 25.26 -2.06 -2.68
CA CYS A 13 25.15 -0.73 -2.11
C CYS A 13 25.95 -0.63 -0.82
N GLU A 14 26.62 0.50 -0.63
CA GLU A 14 27.24 0.82 0.65
C GLU A 14 26.18 1.41 1.59
N VAL A 15 26.14 0.90 2.81
CA VAL A 15 25.24 1.39 3.87
C VAL A 15 26.05 1.67 5.13
N LYS A 16 25.80 2.83 5.74
CA LYS A 16 26.53 3.30 6.92
C LYS A 16 25.96 2.74 8.22
N ASP A 17 26.85 2.35 9.12
CA ASP A 17 26.49 1.95 10.47
C ASP A 17 26.34 3.17 11.42
N LYS A 18 26.07 2.91 12.72
CA LYS A 18 25.93 3.93 13.76
C LYS A 18 27.19 4.81 13.98
N LYS A 19 28.34 4.36 13.50
CA LYS A 19 29.62 5.10 13.58
C LYS A 19 29.95 5.79 12.25
N GLY A 20 29.08 5.72 11.25
CA GLY A 20 29.30 6.27 9.90
C GLY A 20 30.21 5.40 9.03
N LYS A 21 30.59 4.20 9.48
CA LYS A 21 31.39 3.28 8.68
C LYS A 21 30.51 2.64 7.60
N ALA A 22 30.93 2.80 6.34
CA ALA A 22 30.27 2.17 5.21
C ALA A 22 30.65 0.68 5.11
N THR A 23 29.65 -0.14 4.77
CA THR A 23 29.82 -1.57 4.47
C THR A 23 29.01 -1.89 3.21
N THR A 24 29.61 -2.61 2.28
CA THR A 24 28.94 -3.05 1.04
C THR A 24 28.05 -4.24 1.33
N TYR A 25 26.78 -4.14 0.92
CA TYR A 25 25.80 -5.22 0.96
C TYR A 25 25.43 -5.64 -0.46
N THR A 26 25.12 -6.92 -0.65
CA THR A 26 24.77 -7.51 -1.95
C THR A 26 23.34 -8.06 -1.92
N GLY A 27 22.58 -7.72 -2.97
CA GLY A 27 21.16 -8.06 -3.09
C GLY A 27 20.25 -7.07 -2.38
N LEU A 28 19.12 -6.77 -3.00
CA LEU A 28 18.16 -5.76 -2.50
C LEU A 28 17.68 -6.09 -1.08
N GLY A 29 17.44 -7.36 -0.76
CA GLY A 29 16.98 -7.79 0.56
C GLY A 29 17.98 -7.45 1.69
N ASP A 30 19.27 -7.70 1.48
CA ASP A 30 20.32 -7.40 2.45
C ASP A 30 20.59 -5.89 2.56
N ILE A 31 20.53 -5.17 1.44
CA ILE A 31 20.63 -3.71 1.41
C ILE A 31 19.51 -3.09 2.26
N LEU A 32 18.25 -3.48 2.05
CA LEU A 32 17.11 -2.99 2.81
C LEU A 32 17.18 -3.40 4.29
N THR A 33 17.66 -4.60 4.58
CA THR A 33 17.92 -5.05 5.96
C THR A 33 18.97 -4.18 6.65
N ALA A 34 20.00 -3.73 5.94
CA ALA A 34 20.99 -2.80 6.48
C ALA A 34 20.39 -1.40 6.73
N TYR A 35 19.63 -0.87 5.78
CA TYR A 35 18.90 0.40 5.93
C TYR A 35 17.89 0.36 7.07
N SER A 36 17.27 -0.78 7.32
CA SER A 36 16.27 -0.97 8.39
C SER A 36 16.82 -0.67 9.79
N LYS A 37 18.14 -0.72 9.97
CA LYS A 37 18.78 -0.32 11.23
C LYS A 37 18.61 1.17 11.53
N GLY A 38 18.20 1.97 10.53
CA GLY A 38 17.85 3.38 10.67
C GLY A 38 19.02 4.32 10.97
N TYR A 39 20.26 3.90 10.72
CA TYR A 39 21.45 4.75 10.89
C TYR A 39 21.80 5.51 9.63
N ASP A 40 21.69 4.87 8.47
CA ASP A 40 21.89 5.54 7.19
C ASP A 40 20.57 6.19 6.75
N LYS A 41 20.60 7.50 6.56
CA LYS A 41 19.47 8.32 6.10
C LYS A 41 19.69 8.86 4.69
N THR A 42 20.72 8.39 4.01
CA THR A 42 20.99 8.77 2.62
C THR A 42 19.79 8.37 1.75
N PRO A 43 19.25 9.28 0.95
CA PRO A 43 18.14 8.94 0.07
C PRO A 43 18.45 7.77 -0.84
N LEU A 44 17.53 6.82 -0.91
CA LEU A 44 17.66 5.62 -1.74
C LEU A 44 16.57 5.58 -2.80
N ILE A 45 16.95 5.50 -4.07
CA ILE A 45 16.00 5.29 -5.16
C ILE A 45 16.21 3.88 -5.72
N ILE A 46 15.13 3.09 -5.70
CA ILE A 46 15.04 1.73 -6.25
C ILE A 46 14.26 1.83 -7.56
N ARG A 47 14.94 1.64 -8.68
CA ARG A 47 14.39 1.70 -10.04
C ARG A 47 14.10 0.31 -10.55
N VAL A 48 12.84 -0.04 -10.63
CA VAL A 48 12.37 -1.32 -11.18
C VAL A 48 12.33 -1.23 -12.70
N VAL A 49 12.98 -2.18 -13.38
CA VAL A 49 13.04 -2.27 -14.85
C VAL A 49 12.49 -3.62 -15.29
N GLY A 50 11.41 -3.61 -16.04
CA GLY A 50 10.68 -4.80 -16.45
C GLY A 50 10.01 -5.53 -15.30
N THR A 51 9.63 -6.77 -15.49
CA THR A 51 8.94 -7.58 -14.50
C THR A 51 9.91 -8.26 -13.53
N ILE A 52 9.61 -8.17 -12.24
CA ILE A 52 10.30 -8.93 -11.18
C ILE A 52 9.26 -9.87 -10.57
N THR A 53 9.60 -11.16 -10.51
CA THR A 53 8.71 -12.20 -10.00
C THR A 53 9.01 -12.58 -8.54
N ASP A 54 8.05 -13.18 -7.86
CA ASP A 54 8.22 -13.74 -6.52
C ASP A 54 9.28 -14.86 -6.48
N THR A 55 9.47 -15.57 -7.56
CA THR A 55 10.50 -16.62 -7.69
C THR A 55 11.89 -16.06 -8.02
N GLY A 56 11.96 -14.90 -8.67
CA GLY A 56 13.21 -14.22 -9.01
C GLY A 56 13.83 -13.43 -7.88
N TYR A 57 13.03 -12.96 -6.93
CA TYR A 57 13.50 -12.15 -5.82
C TYR A 57 13.70 -12.98 -4.54
N ALA A 58 14.94 -13.29 -4.20
CA ALA A 58 15.29 -14.08 -3.02
C ALA A 58 15.04 -13.37 -1.67
N GLY A 59 14.82 -12.06 -1.68
CA GLY A 59 14.62 -11.25 -0.47
C GLY A 59 13.17 -11.19 0.03
N ILE A 60 12.25 -11.92 -0.59
CA ILE A 60 10.86 -12.00 -0.13
C ILE A 60 10.81 -12.68 1.23
N LYS A 61 10.28 -11.96 2.22
CA LYS A 61 10.04 -12.48 3.56
C LYS A 61 8.56 -12.77 3.76
N ASP A 62 8.28 -13.80 4.55
CA ASP A 62 6.93 -14.27 4.86
C ASP A 62 6.12 -14.66 3.62
N GLY A 63 6.83 -14.89 2.51
CA GLY A 63 6.27 -15.38 1.25
C GLY A 63 5.50 -14.33 0.43
N ASN A 64 5.45 -13.04 0.86
CA ASN A 64 4.51 -12.10 0.27
C ASN A 64 5.07 -10.72 -0.08
N TYR A 65 6.20 -10.26 0.51
CA TYR A 65 6.55 -8.84 0.42
C TYR A 65 8.02 -8.51 0.15
N LEU A 66 8.23 -7.47 -0.64
CA LEU A 66 9.41 -6.61 -0.52
C LEU A 66 9.27 -5.82 0.79
N ASN A 67 10.14 -6.09 1.75
CA ASN A 67 10.00 -5.59 3.12
C ASN A 67 10.85 -4.33 3.35
N LEU A 68 10.17 -3.19 3.60
CA LEU A 68 10.77 -1.93 4.00
C LEU A 68 10.38 -1.64 5.47
N ALA A 69 11.19 -2.10 6.40
CA ALA A 69 10.90 -1.96 7.81
C ALA A 69 12.00 -1.19 8.53
N GLY A 70 11.62 -0.18 9.32
CA GLY A 70 12.50 0.44 10.30
C GLY A 70 12.72 -0.46 11.53
N PHE A 71 13.68 -0.11 12.34
CA PHE A 71 14.00 -0.86 13.56
C PHE A 71 12.89 -0.73 14.62
N ASN A 72 12.78 -1.70 15.52
CA ASN A 72 11.74 -1.75 16.57
C ASN A 72 11.77 -0.60 17.60
N ASN A 73 12.66 0.36 17.44
CA ASN A 73 12.74 1.56 18.25
C ASN A 73 12.09 2.72 17.50
N LYS A 74 11.13 3.42 18.11
CA LYS A 74 10.38 4.54 17.51
C LYS A 74 11.27 5.63 16.92
N ASP A 75 12.51 5.77 17.39
CA ASP A 75 13.47 6.80 16.96
C ASP A 75 14.28 6.41 15.70
N ARG A 76 14.13 5.20 15.19
CA ARG A 76 14.90 4.69 14.05
C ARG A 76 13.99 4.11 12.95
N SER A 77 13.36 5.01 12.24
CA SER A 77 12.61 4.68 11.04
C SER A 77 13.53 4.46 9.83
N LEU A 78 13.09 3.64 8.90
CA LEU A 78 13.62 3.63 7.53
C LEU A 78 13.06 4.87 6.82
N GLU A 79 13.91 5.69 6.22
CA GLU A 79 13.50 6.98 5.68
C GLU A 79 14.08 7.26 4.29
N ASN A 80 13.37 8.15 3.56
CA ASN A 80 13.84 8.72 2.31
C ASN A 80 14.06 7.66 1.22
N VAL A 81 13.11 6.76 1.01
CA VAL A 81 13.19 5.75 -0.04
C VAL A 81 12.10 5.97 -1.08
N THR A 82 12.51 6.00 -2.34
CA THR A 82 11.62 5.98 -3.49
C THR A 82 11.71 4.63 -4.20
N ILE A 83 10.57 4.00 -4.48
CA ILE A 83 10.47 2.86 -5.38
C ILE A 83 9.74 3.34 -6.63
N GLU A 84 10.43 3.31 -7.76
CA GLU A 84 9.87 3.79 -9.02
C GLU A 84 10.07 2.80 -10.17
N GLY A 85 9.07 2.65 -11.01
CA GLY A 85 9.20 1.92 -12.26
C GLY A 85 9.87 2.77 -13.34
N VAL A 86 10.66 2.14 -14.17
CA VAL A 86 11.26 2.75 -15.35
C VAL A 86 10.54 2.24 -16.59
N GLY A 87 10.05 3.15 -17.41
CA GLY A 87 9.23 2.80 -18.57
C GLY A 87 7.77 2.52 -18.19
N ASN A 88 7.10 1.69 -18.97
CA ASN A 88 5.69 1.36 -18.84
C ASN A 88 5.39 -0.12 -18.55
N ASP A 89 6.42 -0.91 -18.29
CA ASP A 89 6.34 -2.36 -18.07
C ASP A 89 6.92 -2.80 -16.71
N ALA A 90 7.33 -1.84 -15.87
CA ALA A 90 7.88 -2.13 -14.55
C ALA A 90 6.81 -2.76 -13.64
N THR A 91 6.95 -4.05 -13.33
CA THR A 91 5.93 -4.82 -12.64
C THR A 91 6.52 -5.66 -11.51
N LEU A 92 5.86 -5.65 -10.36
CA LEU A 92 6.04 -6.62 -9.28
C LEU A 92 4.99 -7.71 -9.43
N TYR A 93 5.41 -8.94 -9.70
CA TYR A 93 4.54 -10.06 -10.00
C TYR A 93 4.62 -11.13 -8.92
N GLY A 94 3.51 -11.42 -8.28
CA GLY A 94 3.39 -12.47 -7.27
C GLY A 94 3.69 -12.03 -5.84
N PHE A 95 4.10 -10.77 -5.62
CA PHE A 95 4.39 -10.22 -4.29
C PHE A 95 4.07 -8.73 -4.21
N GLY A 96 3.86 -8.25 -3.00
CA GLY A 96 3.59 -6.85 -2.69
C GLY A 96 4.77 -6.13 -2.01
N ILE A 97 4.48 -4.95 -1.46
CA ILE A 97 5.42 -4.12 -0.69
C ILE A 97 4.85 -3.94 0.71
N THR A 98 5.64 -4.19 1.76
CA THR A 98 5.25 -3.79 3.12
C THR A 98 6.12 -2.68 3.66
N LEU A 99 5.47 -1.68 4.25
CA LEU A 99 6.07 -0.54 4.94
C LEU A 99 5.77 -0.65 6.44
N LYS A 100 6.82 -0.55 7.26
CA LYS A 100 6.68 -0.61 8.71
C LYS A 100 7.67 0.32 9.40
N ARG A 101 7.18 1.29 10.16
CA ARG A 101 8.03 2.33 10.78
C ARG A 101 8.89 3.06 9.75
N THR A 102 8.24 3.55 8.71
CA THR A 102 8.91 4.27 7.62
C THR A 102 8.48 5.73 7.57
N LYS A 103 9.33 6.58 7.00
CA LYS A 103 9.04 8.00 6.77
C LYS A 103 9.56 8.46 5.41
N ASN A 104 8.84 9.43 4.81
CA ASN A 104 9.24 10.02 3.54
C ASN A 104 9.45 8.96 2.46
N MET A 105 8.41 8.17 2.19
CA MET A 105 8.43 7.12 1.17
C MET A 105 7.61 7.54 -0.04
N GLU A 106 8.09 7.19 -1.21
CA GLU A 106 7.37 7.35 -2.47
C GLU A 106 7.33 6.03 -3.23
N ILE A 107 6.15 5.61 -3.69
CA ILE A 107 5.96 4.43 -4.54
C ILE A 107 5.23 4.93 -5.79
N LYS A 108 5.83 4.72 -6.96
CA LYS A 108 5.26 5.26 -8.19
C LYS A 108 5.60 4.48 -9.46
N ASN A 109 4.75 4.66 -10.46
CA ASN A 109 4.94 4.15 -11.83
C ASN A 109 5.23 2.65 -11.88
N LEU A 110 4.44 1.86 -11.16
CA LEU A 110 4.56 0.40 -11.08
C LEU A 110 3.28 -0.30 -11.49
N GLY A 111 3.40 -1.51 -11.99
CA GLY A 111 2.33 -2.51 -11.95
C GLY A 111 2.55 -3.43 -10.74
N ILE A 112 1.51 -3.72 -9.96
CA ILE A 112 1.56 -4.72 -8.88
C ILE A 112 0.41 -5.69 -9.09
N MET A 113 0.73 -6.97 -9.26
CA MET A 113 -0.27 -7.97 -9.61
C MET A 113 0.02 -9.34 -9.01
N LEU A 114 -1.03 -10.12 -8.83
CA LEU A 114 -1.01 -11.48 -8.28
C LEU A 114 -0.25 -11.58 -6.94
N PHE A 115 -0.30 -10.51 -6.14
CA PHE A 115 0.25 -10.48 -4.79
C PHE A 115 -0.49 -11.48 -3.88
N GLY A 116 0.21 -12.03 -2.89
CA GLY A 116 -0.31 -13.12 -2.06
C GLY A 116 -1.08 -12.68 -0.82
N ASP A 117 -0.95 -11.42 -0.43
CA ASP A 117 -1.61 -10.76 0.70
C ASP A 117 -2.00 -9.35 0.24
N ASP A 118 -1.52 -8.25 0.78
CA ASP A 118 -1.76 -6.91 0.22
C ASP A 118 -0.76 -6.56 -0.90
N ALA A 119 -1.17 -5.75 -1.90
CA ALA A 119 -0.21 -5.20 -2.86
C ALA A 119 0.72 -4.19 -2.21
N VAL A 120 0.19 -3.29 -1.36
CA VAL A 120 0.97 -2.42 -0.48
C VAL A 120 0.36 -2.44 0.92
N SER A 121 1.12 -2.90 1.90
CA SER A 121 0.72 -2.92 3.31
C SER A 121 1.49 -1.86 4.11
N LEU A 122 0.79 -0.84 4.60
CA LEU A 122 1.33 0.14 5.54
C LEU A 122 0.98 -0.32 6.96
N ASP A 123 1.82 -1.20 7.52
CA ASP A 123 1.50 -1.94 8.74
C ASP A 123 1.54 -1.04 10.00
N THR A 124 2.67 -0.41 10.34
CA THR A 124 2.81 0.26 11.64
C THR A 124 3.66 1.52 11.55
N ASP A 125 3.18 2.63 12.17
CA ASP A 125 3.97 3.85 12.39
C ASP A 125 4.60 4.44 11.10
N ASN A 126 3.88 4.42 9.99
CA ASN A 126 4.35 5.02 8.74
C ASN A 126 3.91 6.48 8.64
N LYS A 127 4.75 7.33 8.08
CA LYS A 127 4.46 8.77 7.99
C LYS A 127 5.04 9.42 6.73
N HIS A 128 4.28 10.36 6.13
CA HIS A 128 4.64 11.05 4.90
C HIS A 128 4.91 10.06 3.76
N ILE A 129 3.87 9.32 3.38
CA ILE A 129 3.92 8.33 2.32
C ILE A 129 3.11 8.81 1.12
N TRP A 130 3.66 8.68 -0.07
CA TRP A 130 2.96 8.98 -1.31
C TRP A 130 3.00 7.77 -2.25
N ILE A 131 1.80 7.27 -2.60
CA ILE A 131 1.62 6.16 -3.54
C ILE A 131 0.86 6.70 -4.74
N HIS A 132 1.49 6.70 -5.91
CA HIS A 132 0.88 7.33 -7.07
C HIS A 132 1.32 6.75 -8.42
N ASN A 133 0.52 7.02 -9.45
CA ASN A 133 0.78 6.56 -10.81
C ASN A 133 1.11 5.06 -10.88
N THR A 134 0.37 4.25 -10.13
CA THR A 134 0.60 2.81 -10.01
C THR A 134 -0.67 2.06 -10.42
N ASP A 135 -0.50 0.99 -11.18
CA ASP A 135 -1.57 0.09 -11.57
C ASP A 135 -1.63 -1.09 -10.60
N PHE A 136 -2.75 -1.19 -9.89
CA PHE A 136 -3.04 -2.28 -8.98
C PHE A 136 -4.01 -3.24 -9.65
N PHE A 137 -3.50 -4.41 -10.00
CA PHE A 137 -4.32 -5.51 -10.48
C PHE A 137 -4.79 -6.36 -9.29
N TYR A 138 -5.64 -7.35 -9.53
CA TYR A 138 -6.08 -8.25 -8.47
C TYR A 138 -4.93 -9.12 -7.92
N GLY A 139 -5.08 -9.53 -6.66
CA GLY A 139 -4.19 -10.50 -6.02
C GLY A 139 -4.53 -11.94 -6.40
N LYS A 140 -3.80 -12.88 -5.83
CA LYS A 140 -4.11 -14.32 -5.94
C LYS A 140 -4.78 -14.82 -4.66
N PRO A 141 -5.58 -15.88 -4.69
CA PRO A 141 -6.05 -16.55 -3.48
C PRO A 141 -4.84 -16.90 -2.60
N GLY A 142 -4.87 -16.50 -1.36
CA GLY A 142 -3.77 -16.70 -0.42
C GLY A 142 -4.26 -17.08 0.97
N LYS A 143 -3.34 -17.20 1.91
CA LYS A 143 -3.62 -17.64 3.28
C LYS A 143 -4.61 -16.73 4.00
N ASP A 144 -4.50 -15.44 3.79
CA ASP A 144 -5.35 -14.42 4.40
C ASP A 144 -6.39 -13.83 3.42
N ALA A 145 -6.34 -14.26 2.15
CA ALA A 145 -7.31 -13.87 1.15
C ALA A 145 -8.61 -14.65 1.34
N ASP A 146 -9.66 -13.97 1.73
CA ASP A 146 -11.01 -14.54 1.81
C ASP A 146 -11.79 -14.39 0.50
N GLN A 147 -11.14 -13.93 -0.55
CA GLN A 147 -11.68 -13.75 -1.89
C GLN A 147 -10.76 -14.33 -2.97
N VAL A 148 -11.35 -14.74 -4.08
CA VAL A 148 -10.61 -15.28 -5.24
C VAL A 148 -9.67 -14.26 -5.89
N LYS A 149 -9.93 -12.97 -5.71
CA LYS A 149 -9.12 -11.84 -6.23
C LYS A 149 -8.01 -11.38 -5.28
N GLY A 150 -7.71 -12.15 -4.24
CA GLY A 150 -6.70 -11.80 -3.24
C GLY A 150 -7.23 -10.94 -2.10
N ASP A 151 -6.32 -10.33 -1.33
CA ASP A 151 -6.64 -9.38 -0.26
C ASP A 151 -6.57 -7.93 -0.74
N GLY A 152 -6.18 -6.97 0.10
CA GLY A 152 -6.22 -5.54 -0.20
C GLY A 152 -5.22 -5.08 -1.25
N SER A 153 -5.55 -4.04 -2.00
CA SER A 153 -4.54 -3.38 -2.84
C SER A 153 -3.64 -2.48 -1.99
N ILE A 154 -4.25 -1.63 -1.14
CA ILE A 154 -3.49 -0.79 -0.20
C ILE A 154 -4.17 -0.83 1.16
N ASP A 155 -3.56 -1.49 2.12
CA ASP A 155 -4.02 -1.48 3.50
C ASP A 155 -3.19 -0.55 4.37
N ILE A 156 -3.86 0.28 5.19
CA ILE A 156 -3.24 1.26 6.07
C ILE A 156 -3.65 0.94 7.51
N LYS A 157 -2.67 0.61 8.35
CA LYS A 157 -2.92 0.09 9.71
C LYS A 157 -2.08 0.85 10.75
N TYR A 158 -2.43 0.73 12.02
CA TYR A 158 -1.65 1.04 13.22
C TYR A 158 -0.80 2.33 13.18
N ARG A 159 -1.44 3.47 13.41
CA ARG A 159 -0.80 4.80 13.53
C ARG A 159 -0.05 5.28 12.26
N SER A 160 -0.40 4.71 11.11
CA SER A 160 0.11 5.18 9.82
C SER A 160 -0.69 6.41 9.39
N THR A 161 -0.02 7.55 9.15
CA THR A 161 -0.66 8.85 8.93
C THR A 161 0.09 9.73 7.92
N ASP A 162 -0.54 10.84 7.50
CA ASP A 162 -0.01 11.77 6.51
C ASP A 162 0.33 11.05 5.19
N ILE A 163 -0.67 10.32 4.69
CA ILE A 163 -0.54 9.45 3.51
C ILE A 163 -1.38 10.03 2.37
N THR A 164 -0.81 10.07 1.18
CA THR A 164 -1.51 10.44 -0.05
C THR A 164 -1.50 9.27 -1.02
N ILE A 165 -2.68 8.93 -1.53
CA ILE A 165 -2.89 7.91 -2.56
C ILE A 165 -3.54 8.61 -3.75
N SER A 166 -2.83 8.72 -4.88
CA SER A 166 -3.30 9.55 -5.98
C SER A 166 -2.85 9.07 -7.36
N PHE A 167 -3.66 9.36 -8.37
CA PHE A 167 -3.36 9.02 -9.76
C PHE A 167 -3.10 7.53 -9.97
N ASN A 168 -3.71 6.65 -9.16
CA ASN A 168 -3.58 5.22 -9.30
C ASN A 168 -4.79 4.64 -10.05
N HIS A 169 -4.56 3.50 -10.69
CA HIS A 169 -5.59 2.69 -11.30
C HIS A 169 -5.74 1.38 -10.52
N PHE A 170 -6.94 1.13 -10.00
CA PHE A 170 -7.29 -0.10 -9.30
C PHE A 170 -8.22 -0.90 -10.19
N PHE A 171 -7.73 -1.99 -10.74
CA PHE A 171 -8.44 -2.80 -11.72
C PHE A 171 -8.83 -4.16 -11.16
N ASP A 172 -10.13 -4.46 -11.21
CA ASP A 172 -10.72 -5.77 -10.86
C ASP A 172 -10.36 -6.31 -9.46
N ASN A 173 -10.11 -5.42 -8.50
CA ASN A 173 -9.79 -5.81 -7.13
C ASN A 173 -11.07 -6.13 -6.33
N GLY A 174 -10.99 -7.13 -5.47
CA GLY A 174 -12.09 -7.51 -4.58
C GLY A 174 -12.23 -6.54 -3.40
N LYS A 175 -11.17 -6.38 -2.60
CA LYS A 175 -11.07 -5.44 -1.49
C LYS A 175 -9.97 -4.43 -1.80
N VAL A 176 -10.30 -3.20 -2.13
CA VAL A 176 -9.27 -2.28 -2.63
C VAL A 176 -8.42 -1.73 -1.48
N MET A 177 -9.03 -1.06 -0.50
CA MET A 177 -8.27 -0.39 0.57
C MET A 177 -8.97 -0.50 1.92
N GLY A 178 -8.35 -1.22 2.85
CA GLY A 178 -8.69 -1.16 4.27
C GLY A 178 -7.86 -0.06 4.95
N CYS A 179 -8.53 0.86 5.64
CA CYS A 179 -7.86 1.94 6.32
C CYS A 179 -8.28 2.00 7.78
N GLY A 180 -7.33 1.88 8.68
CA GLY A 180 -7.51 1.88 10.12
C GLY A 180 -7.47 0.49 10.76
N GLY A 181 -6.94 0.41 11.97
CA GLY A 181 -6.82 -0.82 12.75
C GLY A 181 -8.08 -1.23 13.50
N ALA A 182 -8.00 -2.30 14.26
CA ALA A 182 -9.17 -2.93 14.87
C ALA A 182 -9.80 -2.16 16.05
N THR A 183 -9.07 -1.30 16.77
CA THR A 183 -9.62 -0.60 17.96
C THR A 183 -8.77 0.60 18.36
N GLY A 184 -9.32 1.83 18.31
CA GLY A 184 -8.89 3.00 19.11
C GLY A 184 -7.42 3.48 19.07
N GLU A 185 -6.53 2.73 18.45
CA GLU A 185 -5.11 3.05 18.35
C GLU A 185 -4.80 4.08 17.25
N ASP A 186 -5.74 4.30 16.36
CA ASP A 186 -5.55 5.04 15.10
C ASP A 186 -6.34 6.36 15.06
N GLU A 187 -6.62 6.94 16.23
CA GLU A 187 -7.32 8.22 16.30
C GLU A 187 -6.50 9.34 15.64
N ASN A 188 -7.17 10.18 14.86
CA ASN A 188 -6.61 11.36 14.19
C ASN A 188 -5.61 11.06 13.04
N LEU A 189 -5.63 9.90 12.46
CA LEU A 189 -4.87 9.63 11.24
C LEU A 189 -5.44 10.43 10.07
N ARG A 190 -4.56 10.96 9.23
CA ARG A 190 -4.93 11.80 8.09
C ARG A 190 -4.51 11.14 6.79
N ILE A 191 -5.47 10.95 5.89
CA ILE A 191 -5.23 10.30 4.61
C ILE A 191 -5.93 11.06 3.50
N THR A 192 -5.29 11.19 2.36
CA THR A 192 -5.84 11.83 1.17
C THR A 192 -5.91 10.85 0.02
N TYR A 193 -7.09 10.77 -0.62
CA TYR A 193 -7.33 9.97 -1.82
C TYR A 193 -7.80 10.88 -2.94
N HIS A 194 -7.04 11.02 -4.02
CA HIS A 194 -7.46 11.87 -5.13
C HIS A 194 -6.97 11.41 -6.49
N HIS A 195 -7.77 11.72 -7.53
CA HIS A 195 -7.46 11.39 -8.91
C HIS A 195 -7.17 9.90 -9.14
N ASN A 196 -7.78 9.01 -8.34
CA ASN A 196 -7.69 7.58 -8.56
C ASN A 196 -8.83 7.11 -9.45
N TRP A 197 -8.58 6.05 -10.18
CA TRP A 197 -9.59 5.32 -10.93
C TRP A 197 -9.82 3.95 -10.30
N PHE A 198 -11.06 3.73 -9.83
CA PHE A 198 -11.55 2.44 -9.33
C PHE A 198 -12.36 1.80 -10.45
N ASP A 199 -11.76 0.80 -11.11
CA ASP A 199 -12.24 0.20 -12.34
C ASP A 199 -12.70 -1.24 -12.10
N HIS A 200 -14.02 -1.45 -12.12
CA HIS A 200 -14.67 -2.75 -11.91
C HIS A 200 -14.23 -3.47 -10.63
N THR A 201 -13.99 -2.69 -9.58
CA THR A 201 -13.65 -3.19 -8.26
C THR A 201 -14.91 -3.64 -7.50
N ASP A 202 -14.75 -4.41 -6.42
CA ASP A 202 -15.91 -4.82 -5.63
C ASP A 202 -16.22 -3.86 -4.48
N SER A 203 -15.26 -3.63 -3.56
CA SER A 203 -15.53 -2.87 -2.34
C SER A 203 -14.29 -2.17 -1.77
N ARG A 204 -14.51 -1.37 -0.72
CA ARG A 204 -13.46 -0.67 0.04
C ARG A 204 -12.66 0.32 -0.81
N CYS A 205 -13.34 1.29 -1.42
CA CYS A 205 -12.71 2.27 -2.30
C CYS A 205 -12.74 3.72 -1.73
N PRO A 206 -12.21 4.01 -0.51
CA PRO A 206 -11.70 3.14 0.55
C PRO A 206 -12.77 2.74 1.60
N ARG A 207 -12.46 1.77 2.49
CA ARG A 207 -13.14 1.56 3.77
C ARG A 207 -12.34 2.25 4.87
N LEU A 208 -12.98 3.18 5.57
CA LEU A 208 -12.38 3.98 6.65
C LEU A 208 -12.80 3.49 8.02
N HIS A 209 -11.85 3.42 8.95
CA HIS A 209 -12.07 2.99 10.33
C HIS A 209 -11.11 3.74 11.26
N PHE A 210 -11.62 4.57 12.17
CA PHE A 210 -10.86 5.45 13.08
C PHE A 210 -9.91 6.47 12.40
N VAL A 211 -10.20 6.89 11.19
CA VAL A 211 -9.35 7.81 10.44
C VAL A 211 -10.11 9.03 9.93
N THR A 212 -9.40 10.10 9.64
CA THR A 212 -9.93 11.25 8.91
C THR A 212 -9.38 11.26 7.49
N ALA A 213 -10.27 11.28 6.51
CA ALA A 213 -9.89 11.25 5.10
C ALA A 213 -10.45 12.41 4.29
N HIS A 214 -9.66 12.90 3.33
CA HIS A 214 -10.12 13.76 2.25
C HIS A 214 -10.14 12.96 0.93
N ILE A 215 -11.31 12.87 0.30
CA ILE A 215 -11.55 12.01 -0.87
C ILE A 215 -12.13 12.87 -1.98
N TYR A 216 -11.34 13.17 -3.02
CA TYR A 216 -11.77 14.09 -4.06
C TYR A 216 -11.22 13.77 -5.44
N ASN A 217 -11.97 14.18 -6.47
CA ASN A 217 -11.61 14.02 -7.87
C ASN A 217 -11.28 12.55 -8.26
N ASN A 218 -11.88 11.57 -7.60
CA ASN A 218 -11.73 10.18 -8.00
C ASN A 218 -12.83 9.76 -8.98
N TYR A 219 -12.52 8.79 -9.81
CA TYR A 219 -13.46 8.15 -10.71
C TYR A 219 -13.73 6.71 -10.27
N TYR A 220 -15.00 6.41 -10.05
CA TYR A 220 -15.51 5.09 -9.66
C TYR A 220 -16.34 4.55 -10.81
N ASP A 221 -15.96 3.42 -11.37
CA ASP A 221 -16.60 2.80 -12.52
C ASP A 221 -16.89 1.32 -12.27
N GLY A 222 -18.16 0.93 -12.34
CA GLY A 222 -18.56 -0.48 -12.24
C GLY A 222 -18.30 -1.11 -10.86
N VAL A 223 -18.32 -0.34 -9.75
CA VAL A 223 -18.06 -0.87 -8.41
C VAL A 223 -19.25 -1.71 -7.94
N SER A 224 -19.03 -3.01 -7.72
CA SER A 224 -20.10 -4.00 -7.60
C SER A 224 -20.78 -4.05 -6.23
N VAL A 225 -20.08 -3.64 -5.14
CA VAL A 225 -20.61 -3.68 -3.78
C VAL A 225 -20.75 -2.27 -3.19
N TYR A 226 -19.64 -1.58 -2.90
CA TYR A 226 -19.67 -0.18 -2.46
C TYR A 226 -18.37 0.57 -2.78
N GLY A 227 -18.48 1.87 -3.01
CA GLY A 227 -17.35 2.77 -3.20
C GLY A 227 -16.74 3.18 -1.85
N ILE A 228 -17.14 4.33 -1.31
CA ILE A 228 -16.61 4.87 -0.04
C ILE A 228 -17.40 4.30 1.12
N GLY A 229 -16.73 3.61 2.04
CA GLY A 229 -17.30 3.11 3.28
C GLY A 229 -16.76 3.86 4.50
N ASN A 230 -17.60 4.61 5.19
CA ASN A 230 -17.24 5.33 6.42
C ASN A 230 -17.76 4.55 7.63
N THR A 231 -16.84 3.98 8.41
CA THR A 231 -17.18 3.11 9.53
C THR A 231 -16.59 3.64 10.84
N SER A 232 -16.92 3.02 11.94
CA SER A 232 -16.53 3.31 13.33
C SER A 232 -15.58 4.50 13.53
N SER A 233 -16.09 5.61 14.09
CA SER A 233 -15.30 6.79 14.49
C SER A 233 -14.43 7.39 13.39
N SER A 234 -14.73 7.13 12.12
CA SER A 234 -14.06 7.78 11.01
C SER A 234 -14.81 9.00 10.51
N ALA A 235 -14.10 9.92 9.87
CA ALA A 235 -14.65 11.11 9.23
C ALA A 235 -14.10 11.25 7.81
N ALA A 236 -14.96 11.55 6.85
CA ALA A 236 -14.56 11.76 5.47
C ALA A 236 -15.11 13.10 4.95
N PHE A 237 -14.22 13.92 4.38
CA PHE A 237 -14.63 15.02 3.52
C PHE A 237 -14.59 14.54 2.08
N VAL A 238 -15.76 14.47 1.43
CA VAL A 238 -15.93 13.86 0.10
C VAL A 238 -16.43 14.91 -0.86
N GLU A 239 -15.66 15.21 -1.93
CA GLU A 239 -16.05 16.20 -2.91
C GLU A 239 -15.58 15.86 -4.32
N ARG A 240 -16.31 16.30 -5.35
CA ARG A 240 -15.92 16.25 -6.76
C ARG A 240 -15.54 14.84 -7.26
N ASN A 241 -16.08 13.80 -6.67
CA ASN A 241 -15.91 12.45 -7.17
C ASN A 241 -16.99 12.14 -8.21
N TYR A 242 -16.65 11.31 -9.18
CA TYR A 242 -17.59 10.84 -10.18
C TYR A 242 -17.85 9.34 -10.04
N PHE A 243 -19.13 8.96 -9.94
CA PHE A 243 -19.57 7.57 -9.77
C PHE A 243 -20.40 7.15 -10.98
N ARG A 244 -19.95 6.11 -11.68
CA ARG A 244 -20.66 5.47 -12.80
C ARG A 244 -20.89 4.00 -12.47
N GLU A 245 -22.14 3.54 -12.56
CA GLU A 245 -22.50 2.15 -12.32
C GLU A 245 -22.00 1.59 -10.98
N VAL A 246 -22.01 2.41 -9.95
CA VAL A 246 -21.61 2.03 -8.60
C VAL A 246 -22.84 1.65 -7.80
N LYS A 247 -22.91 0.42 -7.28
CA LYS A 247 -24.09 -0.09 -6.56
C LYS A 247 -24.42 0.75 -5.33
N ARG A 248 -23.42 1.11 -4.55
CA ARG A 248 -23.52 2.00 -3.38
C ARG A 248 -22.34 2.98 -3.40
N PRO A 249 -22.51 4.19 -3.93
CA PRO A 249 -21.40 5.15 -4.03
C PRO A 249 -20.75 5.48 -2.69
N MET A 250 -21.57 5.68 -1.66
CA MET A 250 -21.12 5.98 -0.30
C MET A 250 -22.01 5.25 0.69
N MET A 251 -21.42 4.74 1.76
CA MET A 251 -22.15 4.12 2.86
C MET A 251 -21.57 4.49 4.22
N ILE A 252 -22.40 4.45 5.26
CA ILE A 252 -22.02 4.64 6.66
C ILE A 252 -22.43 3.38 7.43
N SER A 253 -21.48 2.85 8.23
CA SER A 253 -21.73 1.73 9.13
C SER A 253 -21.27 2.06 10.55
N GLY A 254 -22.19 2.02 11.50
CA GLY A 254 -21.88 2.31 12.91
C GLY A 254 -21.02 1.24 13.61
N GLN A 255 -20.94 0.04 13.04
CA GLN A 255 -20.27 -1.11 13.67
C GLN A 255 -18.96 -1.51 12.99
N GLY A 256 -18.54 -0.80 11.96
CA GLY A 256 -17.34 -1.17 11.19
C GLY A 256 -17.47 -2.48 10.42
N THR A 257 -18.67 -2.99 10.23
CA THR A 257 -18.96 -4.18 9.45
C THR A 257 -19.45 -3.79 8.06
N ASP A 258 -19.09 -4.55 7.05
CA ASP A 258 -19.56 -4.33 5.68
C ASP A 258 -20.90 -5.03 5.42
N LYS A 259 -21.59 -5.47 6.47
CA LYS A 259 -22.85 -6.19 6.35
C LYS A 259 -24.00 -5.21 6.29
N TYR A 260 -24.74 -5.26 5.22
CA TYR A 260 -26.01 -4.56 5.07
C TYR A 260 -27.17 -5.47 5.51
N ASP A 261 -27.96 -5.01 6.44
CA ASP A 261 -29.19 -5.68 6.80
C ASP A 261 -30.32 -5.18 5.89
N GLU A 262 -30.75 -6.00 4.95
CA GLU A 262 -31.81 -5.66 4.01
C GLU A 262 -33.16 -5.41 4.69
N LYS A 263 -33.40 -5.98 5.87
CA LYS A 263 -34.67 -5.80 6.61
C LYS A 263 -34.77 -4.46 7.30
N THR A 264 -33.65 -3.97 7.80
CA THR A 264 -33.61 -2.70 8.53
C THR A 264 -33.13 -1.54 7.66
N GLY A 265 -32.58 -1.81 6.48
CA GLY A 265 -31.98 -0.80 5.61
C GLY A 265 -30.69 -0.20 6.19
N THR A 266 -30.03 -0.87 7.13
CA THR A 266 -28.86 -0.38 7.84
C THR A 266 -27.62 -1.24 7.58
N TYR A 267 -26.43 -0.63 7.77
CA TYR A 267 -25.13 -1.28 7.73
C TYR A 267 -24.66 -1.59 9.14
#